data_7c9013183cc4ceb9642b12b3e8b46dda
#
_entry.id   7c9013183cc4ceb9642b12b3e8b46dda
#
_cell.length_a   1.000
_cell.length_b   1.000
_cell.length_c   1.000
_cell.angle_alpha   90.00
_cell.angle_beta   90.00
_cell.angle_gamma   90.00
#
_symmetry.space_group_name_H-M   'P 1'
#
loop_
_entity.id
_entity.type
_entity.pdbx_description
1 polymer ?
#
loop_
_entity_poly.entity_id
_entity_poly.type
_entity_poly.pdbx_seq_one_letter_code
_entity_poly.pdbx_strand_id
1 'polypeptide(L)'
;MKCLIIDVVSPAIAEELGKYMDVTTCEQLPPSKDELKAGIGDVDVLIMRVDPKIDKEVLDAAKNLKVIGVCSVGLNHVDTKYAEEKGVQVFNAPGLNGNAVAELTICKMLELSRHTIPAHRDVTVNEKWDKYA
;
A
#
# COMPACT_ATOMS: atom_id res chain seq x y z
N MET A 1 -11.25 13.04 -16.65
CA MET A 1 -10.04 12.37 -16.10
C MET A 1 -10.46 11.03 -15.54
N LYS A 2 -9.69 10.00 -15.79
CA LYS A 2 -9.92 8.63 -15.28
C LYS A 2 -8.95 8.29 -14.18
N CYS A 3 -9.46 7.86 -13.03
CA CYS A 3 -8.69 7.38 -11.90
C CYS A 3 -8.86 5.87 -11.76
N LEU A 4 -7.76 5.15 -11.59
CA LEU A 4 -7.75 3.71 -11.32
C LEU A 4 -7.19 3.47 -9.92
N ILE A 5 -7.94 2.78 -9.08
CA ILE A 5 -7.51 2.32 -7.76
C ILE A 5 -7.14 0.83 -7.86
N ILE A 6 -5.90 0.48 -7.52
CA ILE A 6 -5.36 -0.87 -7.70
C ILE A 6 -4.95 -1.57 -6.39
N ASP A 7 -5.30 -1.00 -5.26
CA ASP A 7 -4.95 -1.57 -3.94
C ASP A 7 -6.07 -1.29 -2.93
N VAL A 8 -6.03 -2.00 -1.80
CA VAL A 8 -6.98 -1.78 -0.71
C VAL A 8 -6.66 -0.46 -0.01
N VAL A 9 -7.48 0.54 -0.27
CA VAL A 9 -7.39 1.88 0.32
C VAL A 9 -8.68 2.24 1.04
N SER A 10 -8.68 3.34 1.80
CA SER A 10 -9.92 3.82 2.44
C SER A 10 -10.98 4.14 1.39
N PRO A 11 -12.25 3.71 1.57
CA PRO A 11 -13.36 4.07 0.68
C PRO A 11 -13.54 5.58 0.49
N ALA A 12 -13.20 6.38 1.51
CA ALA A 12 -13.24 7.83 1.45
C ALA A 12 -12.39 8.42 0.30
N ILE A 13 -11.34 7.72 -0.13
CA ILE A 13 -10.51 8.15 -1.26
C ILE A 13 -11.32 8.09 -2.56
N ALA A 14 -12.03 6.99 -2.80
CA ALA A 14 -12.86 6.85 -3.99
C ALA A 14 -14.03 7.84 -3.98
N GLU A 15 -14.65 8.05 -2.82
CA GLU A 15 -15.74 9.02 -2.64
C GLU A 15 -15.28 10.46 -2.92
N GLU A 16 -14.13 10.85 -2.37
CA GLU A 16 -13.60 12.20 -2.56
C GLU A 16 -13.15 12.43 -3.99
N LEU A 17 -12.38 11.51 -4.58
CA LEU A 17 -11.93 11.63 -5.97
C LEU A 17 -13.08 11.56 -6.97
N GLY A 18 -14.14 10.81 -6.66
CA GLY A 18 -15.34 10.71 -7.50
C GLY A 18 -16.09 12.02 -7.72
N LYS A 19 -15.85 13.04 -6.89
CA LYS A 19 -16.40 14.39 -7.08
C LYS A 19 -15.74 15.14 -8.24
N TYR A 20 -14.56 14.71 -8.67
CA TYR A 20 -13.72 15.45 -9.64
C TYR A 20 -13.40 14.64 -10.88
N MET A 21 -13.47 13.31 -10.80
CA MET A 21 -13.07 12.42 -11.89
C MET A 21 -13.83 11.10 -11.87
N ASP A 22 -13.75 10.35 -12.96
CA ASP A 22 -14.30 9.02 -13.07
C ASP A 22 -13.38 8.02 -12.37
N VAL A 23 -13.83 7.40 -11.29
CA VAL A 23 -13.04 6.50 -10.44
C VAL A 23 -13.48 5.06 -10.65
N THR A 24 -12.52 4.22 -11.00
CA THR A 24 -12.68 2.78 -11.14
C THR A 24 -11.75 2.06 -10.17
N THR A 25 -12.24 1.00 -9.52
CA THR A 25 -11.42 0.10 -8.71
C THR A 25 -11.29 -1.24 -9.44
N CYS A 26 -10.11 -1.84 -9.45
CA CYS A 26 -9.93 -3.18 -10.00
C CYS A 26 -10.78 -4.22 -9.26
N GLU A 27 -11.30 -5.23 -9.97
CA GLU A 27 -12.06 -6.32 -9.37
C GLU A 27 -11.22 -7.15 -8.42
N GLN A 28 -9.96 -7.41 -8.79
CA GLN A 28 -8.96 -8.06 -7.95
C GLN A 28 -7.96 -7.03 -7.41
N LEU A 29 -7.71 -7.02 -6.12
CA LEU A 29 -6.80 -6.10 -5.45
C LEU A 29 -5.72 -6.86 -4.66
N PRO A 30 -4.44 -6.63 -4.94
CA PRO A 30 -3.93 -5.93 -6.12
C PRO A 30 -4.06 -6.77 -7.40
N PRO A 31 -4.14 -6.15 -8.58
CA PRO A 31 -4.09 -6.87 -9.85
C PRO A 31 -2.68 -7.42 -10.11
N SER A 32 -2.56 -8.40 -10.98
CA SER A 32 -1.26 -8.80 -11.51
C SER A 32 -0.66 -7.67 -12.38
N LYS A 33 0.65 -7.70 -12.58
CA LYS A 33 1.34 -6.72 -13.43
C LYS A 33 0.79 -6.69 -14.87
N ASP A 34 0.44 -7.87 -15.42
CA ASP A 34 -0.06 -7.97 -16.78
C ASP A 34 -1.50 -7.44 -16.91
N GLU A 35 -2.35 -7.69 -15.94
CA GLU A 35 -3.69 -7.10 -15.85
C GLU A 35 -3.61 -5.58 -15.74
N LEU A 36 -2.72 -5.06 -14.90
CA LEU A 36 -2.49 -3.63 -14.78
C LEU A 36 -2.04 -3.02 -16.12
N LYS A 37 -1.06 -3.63 -16.80
CA LYS A 37 -0.59 -3.15 -18.10
C LYS A 37 -1.70 -3.13 -19.16
N ALA A 38 -2.61 -4.10 -19.12
CA ALA A 38 -3.73 -4.16 -20.04
C ALA A 38 -4.78 -3.05 -19.79
N GLY A 39 -4.96 -2.62 -18.54
CA GLY A 39 -6.00 -1.67 -18.13
C GLY A 39 -5.54 -0.21 -17.94
N ILE A 40 -4.21 0.06 -17.90
CA ILE A 40 -3.69 1.37 -17.48
C ILE A 40 -3.59 2.40 -18.65
N GLY A 41 -3.77 1.96 -19.89
CA GLY A 41 -3.43 2.77 -21.06
C GLY A 41 -4.15 4.12 -21.18
N ASP A 42 -5.37 4.25 -20.72
CA ASP A 42 -6.21 5.44 -20.77
C ASP A 42 -6.45 6.10 -19.41
N VAL A 43 -5.72 5.67 -18.39
CA VAL A 43 -5.80 6.17 -17.01
C VAL A 43 -4.97 7.45 -16.85
N ASP A 44 -5.55 8.47 -16.25
CA ASP A 44 -4.86 9.74 -15.93
C ASP A 44 -4.23 9.72 -14.53
N VAL A 45 -4.88 9.07 -13.56
CA VAL A 45 -4.48 9.02 -12.15
C VAL A 45 -4.48 7.57 -11.64
N LEU A 46 -3.39 7.14 -11.06
CA LEU A 46 -3.26 5.83 -10.42
C LEU A 46 -3.19 5.98 -8.91
N ILE A 47 -4.02 5.26 -8.17
CA ILE A 47 -3.97 5.19 -6.69
C ILE A 47 -3.59 3.78 -6.27
N MET A 48 -2.55 3.67 -5.43
CA MET A 48 -2.01 2.40 -4.96
C MET A 48 -1.42 2.49 -3.56
N ARG A 49 -0.99 1.36 -3.01
CA ARG A 49 -0.18 1.31 -1.77
C ARG A 49 1.20 0.74 -2.04
N VAL A 50 1.30 -0.54 -2.36
CA VAL A 50 2.58 -1.26 -2.49
C VAL A 50 2.66 -2.10 -3.76
N ASP A 51 1.62 -2.86 -4.08
CA ASP A 51 1.61 -3.81 -5.19
C ASP A 51 0.61 -3.41 -6.29
N PRO A 52 0.87 -3.81 -7.53
CA PRO A 52 2.12 -4.36 -8.06
C PRO A 52 3.21 -3.27 -8.22
N LYS A 53 4.46 -3.71 -8.42
CA LYS A 53 5.56 -2.78 -8.69
C LYS A 53 5.34 -1.99 -9.99
N ILE A 54 5.48 -0.67 -9.90
CA ILE A 54 5.37 0.25 -11.04
C ILE A 54 6.77 0.50 -11.61
N ASP A 55 7.17 -0.33 -12.52
CA ASP A 55 8.43 -0.25 -13.23
C ASP A 55 8.26 0.34 -14.65
N LYS A 56 9.35 0.33 -15.42
CA LYS A 56 9.37 0.88 -16.78
C LYS A 56 8.30 0.28 -17.69
N GLU A 57 8.06 -1.03 -17.60
CA GLU A 57 7.08 -1.69 -18.47
C GLU A 57 5.64 -1.21 -18.18
N VAL A 58 5.31 -1.02 -16.90
CA VAL A 58 3.99 -0.49 -16.51
C VAL A 58 3.86 0.98 -16.93
N LEU A 59 4.91 1.78 -16.70
CA LEU A 59 4.94 3.18 -17.10
C LEU A 59 4.89 3.37 -18.62
N ASP A 60 5.45 2.45 -19.39
CA ASP A 60 5.36 2.47 -20.86
C ASP A 60 3.98 2.11 -21.38
N ALA A 61 3.24 1.25 -20.67
CA ALA A 61 1.86 0.94 -20.98
C ALA A 61 0.89 2.09 -20.63
N ALA A 62 1.24 2.91 -19.64
CA ALA A 62 0.43 4.00 -19.10
C ALA A 62 0.54 5.30 -19.92
N LYS A 63 -0.03 5.33 -21.12
CA LYS A 63 0.16 6.40 -22.10
C LYS A 63 -0.40 7.76 -21.67
N ASN A 64 -1.46 7.78 -20.87
CA ASN A 64 -2.15 8.97 -20.44
C ASN A 64 -1.86 9.37 -18.99
N LEU A 65 -1.06 8.56 -18.27
CA LEU A 65 -0.82 8.73 -16.84
C LEU A 65 -0.11 10.06 -16.54
N LYS A 66 -0.65 10.80 -15.59
CA LYS A 66 -0.15 12.11 -15.15
C LYS A 66 0.28 12.07 -13.69
N VAL A 67 -0.43 11.28 -12.87
CA VAL A 67 -0.24 11.26 -11.41
C VAL A 67 -0.30 9.84 -10.88
N ILE A 68 0.61 9.52 -9.97
CA ILE A 68 0.55 8.33 -9.11
C ILE A 68 0.44 8.79 -7.67
N GLY A 69 -0.66 8.44 -7.01
CA GLY A 69 -0.87 8.63 -5.58
C GLY A 69 -0.58 7.34 -4.81
N VAL A 70 0.48 7.36 -4.01
CA VAL A 70 0.93 6.21 -3.23
C VAL A 70 0.48 6.35 -1.78
N CYS A 71 -0.50 5.57 -1.36
CA CYS A 71 -1.04 5.55 0.00
C CYS A 71 -0.11 4.82 0.99
N SER A 72 1.20 5.08 0.90
CA SER A 72 2.23 4.56 1.80
C SER A 72 3.36 5.58 1.97
N VAL A 73 4.27 5.31 2.89
CA VAL A 73 5.44 6.19 3.15
C VAL A 73 6.55 5.95 2.13
N GLY A 74 6.86 4.68 1.85
CA GLY A 74 7.94 4.30 0.95
C GLY A 74 7.53 4.35 -0.52
N LEU A 75 8.51 4.62 -1.40
CA LEU A 75 8.36 4.66 -2.85
C LEU A 75 9.21 3.64 -3.60
N ASN A 76 9.82 2.69 -2.89
CA ASN A 76 10.75 1.70 -3.46
C ASN A 76 10.10 0.72 -4.46
N HIS A 77 8.79 0.70 -4.54
CA HIS A 77 7.99 -0.08 -5.50
C HIS A 77 7.58 0.72 -6.75
N VAL A 78 7.95 2.01 -6.83
CA VAL A 78 7.73 2.87 -8.00
C VAL A 78 9.06 3.34 -8.56
N ASP A 79 9.29 3.19 -9.85
CA ASP A 79 10.45 3.79 -10.55
C ASP A 79 10.20 5.29 -10.72
N THR A 80 10.46 6.04 -9.64
CA THR A 80 10.19 7.48 -9.57
C THR A 80 11.01 8.29 -10.57
N LYS A 81 12.24 7.84 -10.90
CA LYS A 81 13.09 8.49 -11.88
C LYS A 81 12.49 8.37 -13.28
N TYR A 82 12.08 7.17 -13.65
CA TYR A 82 11.47 6.95 -14.96
C TYR A 82 10.09 7.59 -15.06
N ALA A 83 9.32 7.63 -13.98
CA ALA A 83 8.06 8.38 -13.91
C ALA A 83 8.28 9.88 -14.20
N GLU A 84 9.29 10.49 -13.57
CA GLU A 84 9.66 11.88 -13.79
C GLU A 84 10.10 12.14 -15.26
N GLU A 85 10.92 11.26 -15.85
CA GLU A 85 11.32 11.33 -17.27
C GLU A 85 10.10 11.33 -18.21
N LYS A 86 9.03 10.62 -17.84
CA LYS A 86 7.76 10.56 -18.58
C LYS A 86 6.79 11.71 -18.23
N GLY A 87 7.16 12.60 -17.32
CA GLY A 87 6.30 13.69 -16.86
C GLY A 87 5.18 13.27 -15.91
N VAL A 88 5.30 12.06 -15.30
CA VAL A 88 4.34 11.55 -14.31
C VAL A 88 4.76 12.01 -12.92
N GLN A 89 3.87 12.70 -12.22
CA GLN A 89 4.08 13.13 -10.85
C GLN A 89 3.76 12.01 -9.86
N VAL A 90 4.65 11.80 -8.86
CA VAL A 90 4.45 10.78 -7.84
C VAL A 90 4.32 11.43 -6.47
N PHE A 91 3.21 11.18 -5.79
CA PHE A 91 2.93 11.67 -4.44
C PHE A 91 2.82 10.48 -3.48
N ASN A 92 3.31 10.65 -2.27
CA ASN A 92 3.20 9.66 -1.20
C ASN A 92 2.67 10.28 0.09
N ALA A 93 2.53 9.48 1.15
CA ALA A 93 1.98 9.90 2.44
C ALA A 93 3.06 9.84 3.56
N PRO A 94 4.07 10.73 3.55
CA PRO A 94 5.17 10.67 4.50
C PRO A 94 4.69 10.93 5.93
N GLY A 95 5.16 10.12 6.88
CA GLY A 95 4.95 10.31 8.32
C GLY A 95 3.57 9.97 8.87
N LEU A 96 2.57 9.67 8.05
CA LEU A 96 1.20 9.42 8.51
C LEU A 96 1.02 8.15 9.36
N ASN A 97 1.94 7.20 9.28
CA ASN A 97 1.92 5.97 10.07
C ASN A 97 2.85 6.00 11.30
N GLY A 98 3.45 7.15 11.64
CA GLY A 98 4.45 7.27 12.72
C GLY A 98 3.94 6.76 14.06
N ASN A 99 2.73 7.14 14.46
CA ASN A 99 2.12 6.70 15.71
C ASN A 99 1.89 5.17 15.73
N ALA A 100 1.35 4.60 14.65
CA ALA A 100 1.12 3.16 14.57
C ALA A 100 2.42 2.36 14.65
N VAL A 101 3.49 2.85 14.02
CA VAL A 101 4.82 2.24 14.11
C VAL A 101 5.39 2.33 15.53
N ALA A 102 5.25 3.48 16.18
CA ALA A 102 5.71 3.69 17.56
C ALA A 102 4.96 2.76 18.54
N GLU A 103 3.65 2.69 18.46
CA GLU A 103 2.82 1.80 19.28
C GLU A 103 3.19 0.32 19.10
N LEU A 104 3.34 -0.13 17.85
CA LEU A 104 3.77 -1.50 17.58
C LEU A 104 5.18 -1.77 18.12
N THR A 105 6.10 -0.81 18.00
CA THR A 105 7.47 -0.94 18.52
C THR A 105 7.45 -1.11 20.03
N ILE A 106 6.73 -0.26 20.77
CA ILE A 106 6.58 -0.36 22.22
C ILE A 106 5.92 -1.69 22.60
N CYS A 107 4.86 -2.08 21.90
CA CYS A 107 4.22 -3.37 22.11
C CYS A 107 5.22 -4.53 21.99
N LYS A 108 6.04 -4.56 20.94
CA LYS A 108 7.06 -5.60 20.74
C LYS A 108 8.15 -5.58 21.82
N MET A 109 8.56 -4.41 22.29
CA MET A 109 9.48 -4.30 23.41
C MET A 109 8.90 -4.91 24.70
N LEU A 110 7.63 -4.65 24.99
CA LEU A 110 6.94 -5.23 26.16
C LEU A 110 6.74 -6.75 26.00
N GLU A 111 6.35 -7.21 24.83
CA GLU A 111 6.21 -8.65 24.54
C GLU A 111 7.52 -9.41 24.78
N LEU A 112 8.64 -8.85 24.29
CA LEU A 112 9.95 -9.45 24.48
C LEU A 112 10.39 -9.44 25.96
N SER A 113 10.23 -8.34 26.65
CA SER A 113 10.66 -8.18 28.07
C SER A 113 9.83 -9.02 29.03
N ARG A 114 8.56 -9.29 28.71
CA ARG A 114 7.62 -10.02 29.56
C ARG A 114 7.36 -11.45 29.11
N HIS A 115 8.02 -11.90 28.03
CA HIS A 115 7.84 -13.26 27.45
C HIS A 115 6.36 -13.60 27.17
N THR A 116 5.53 -12.61 26.80
CA THR A 116 4.08 -12.79 26.69
C THR A 116 3.70 -13.80 25.60
N ILE A 117 4.42 -13.86 24.48
CA ILE A 117 4.15 -14.83 23.41
C ILE A 117 4.43 -16.27 23.84
N PRO A 118 5.61 -16.61 24.40
CA PRO A 118 5.85 -17.94 24.97
C PRO A 118 4.84 -18.31 26.04
N ALA A 119 4.58 -17.41 27.00
CA ALA A 119 3.63 -17.65 28.08
C ALA A 119 2.19 -17.90 27.55
N HIS A 120 1.74 -17.12 26.57
CA HIS A 120 0.44 -17.35 25.93
C HIS A 120 0.38 -18.75 25.28
N ARG A 121 1.41 -19.14 24.53
CA ARG A 121 1.48 -20.45 23.89
C ARG A 121 1.47 -21.60 24.90
N ASP A 122 2.19 -21.43 26.02
CA ASP A 122 2.24 -22.44 27.06
C ASP A 122 0.86 -22.66 27.69
N VAL A 123 0.12 -21.60 27.98
CA VAL A 123 -1.22 -21.70 28.55
C VAL A 123 -2.23 -22.23 27.56
N THR A 124 -2.23 -21.74 26.31
CA THR A 124 -3.34 -21.99 25.37
C THR A 124 -3.14 -23.23 24.51
N VAL A 125 -1.89 -23.60 24.23
CA VAL A 125 -1.56 -24.73 23.33
C VAL A 125 -0.97 -25.91 24.11
N ASN A 126 -0.04 -25.63 25.02
CA ASN A 126 0.66 -26.68 25.75
C ASN A 126 -0.06 -27.06 27.05
N GLU A 127 -1.14 -26.38 27.44
CA GLU A 127 -1.88 -26.56 28.70
C GLU A 127 -0.97 -26.53 29.94
N LYS A 128 0.10 -25.73 29.86
CA LYS A 128 1.09 -25.57 30.93
C LYS A 128 0.95 -24.23 31.60
N TRP A 129 1.00 -24.25 32.91
CA TRP A 129 1.08 -23.03 33.74
C TRP A 129 2.33 -23.12 34.61
N ASP A 130 3.36 -22.34 34.26
CA ASP A 130 4.54 -22.19 35.12
C ASP A 130 4.60 -20.78 35.70
N LYS A 131 4.42 -20.68 37.00
CA LYS A 131 4.39 -19.40 37.72
C LYS A 131 5.76 -18.72 37.78
N TYR A 132 6.83 -19.46 37.56
CA TYR A 132 8.23 -19.03 37.76
C TYR A 132 9.07 -19.05 36.47
N ALA A 133 8.48 -19.33 35.31
CA ALA A 133 9.17 -19.34 34.04
C ALA A 133 9.41 -17.92 33.50
#